data_6ea872d8c023652bee322460cbd13199
#
_entry.id   6ea872d8c023652bee322460cbd13199
#
_cell.length_a   1.000
_cell.length_b   1.000
_cell.length_c   1.000
_cell.angle_alpha   90.00
_cell.angle_beta   90.00
_cell.angle_gamma   90.00
#
_symmetry.space_group_name_H-M   'P 1'
#
loop_
_entity.id
_entity.type
_entity.pdbx_description
1 polymer ?
#
loop_
_entity_poly.entity_id
_entity_poly.type
_entity_poly.pdbx_seq_one_letter_code
_entity_poly.pdbx_strand_id
1 'polypeptide(L)'
;MKTIGLVISHKENEKRRALVPEHIKRIKHPEMLLIETGYGEVLGYDDEDYTSQGCKVASREEVLKCDVICDPKIGDAEYLDLLNGQTIFGWVHAVQNRDITDKIIEHSLTSFAWEDMYEFGRHSFWRNNEIAGEAAIFHAYMCHGIFPFR
;
A
#
# COMPACT_ATOMS: atom_id res chain seq x y z
N MET A 1 11.30 19.34 -1.05
CA MET A 1 10.04 18.68 -0.64
C MET A 1 10.21 17.20 -0.93
N LYS A 2 9.75 16.30 -0.06
CA LYS A 2 9.96 14.86 -0.26
C LYS A 2 8.99 14.30 -1.30
N THR A 3 9.46 13.38 -2.13
CA THR A 3 8.66 12.64 -3.11
C THR A 3 8.06 11.38 -2.51
N ILE A 4 6.89 10.97 -2.99
CA ILE A 4 6.19 9.77 -2.56
C ILE A 4 5.97 8.87 -3.77
N GLY A 5 6.53 7.68 -3.73
CA GLY A 5 6.33 6.63 -4.72
C GLY A 5 5.18 5.72 -4.33
N LEU A 6 4.24 5.53 -5.24
CA LEU A 6 3.14 4.56 -5.11
C LEU A 6 3.44 3.39 -6.02
N VAL A 7 3.73 2.23 -5.43
CA VAL A 7 4.11 1.01 -6.15
C VAL A 7 2.97 -0.01 -6.18
N ILE A 8 2.97 -0.83 -7.21
CA ILE A 8 2.09 -2.00 -7.33
C ILE A 8 2.64 -3.10 -6.43
N SER A 9 1.84 -3.57 -5.49
CA SER A 9 2.21 -4.75 -4.71
C SER A 9 2.22 -6.00 -5.59
N HIS A 10 3.30 -6.77 -5.54
CA HIS A 10 3.41 -8.06 -6.25
C HIS A 10 2.98 -9.26 -5.39
N LYS A 11 2.47 -9.01 -4.19
CA LYS A 11 1.88 -10.08 -3.39
C LYS A 11 0.75 -10.75 -4.16
N GLU A 12 0.77 -12.07 -4.17
CA GLU A 12 -0.26 -12.86 -4.85
C GLU A 12 -1.68 -12.45 -4.43
N ASN A 13 -2.54 -12.21 -5.40
CA ASN A 13 -3.92 -11.75 -5.24
C ASN A 13 -4.10 -10.36 -4.59
N GLU A 14 -3.03 -9.57 -4.39
CA GLU A 14 -3.15 -8.22 -3.87
C GLU A 14 -3.60 -7.24 -4.98
N LYS A 15 -4.82 -6.72 -4.83
CA LYS A 15 -5.43 -5.78 -5.78
C LYS A 15 -5.64 -4.39 -5.19
N ARG A 16 -5.37 -4.21 -3.89
CA ARG A 16 -5.53 -2.90 -3.24
C ARG A 16 -4.49 -1.91 -3.76
N ARG A 17 -4.91 -0.66 -3.81
CA ARG A 17 -4.05 0.49 -4.08
C ARG A 17 -4.17 1.49 -2.94
N ALA A 18 -3.07 2.14 -2.59
CA ALA A 18 -3.06 3.12 -1.50
C ALA A 18 -3.92 4.35 -1.83
N LEU A 19 -3.90 4.79 -3.09
CA LEU A 19 -4.68 5.93 -3.58
C LEU A 19 -5.34 5.59 -4.93
N VAL A 20 -6.52 6.15 -5.13
CA VAL A 20 -7.21 6.19 -6.43
C VAL A 20 -7.35 7.65 -6.89
N PRO A 21 -7.61 7.93 -8.19
CA PRO A 21 -7.64 9.29 -8.72
C PRO A 21 -8.54 10.26 -7.94
N GLU A 22 -9.69 9.79 -7.43
CA GLU A 22 -10.60 10.60 -6.62
C GLU A 22 -9.99 11.08 -5.31
N HIS A 23 -9.11 10.28 -4.70
CA HIS A 23 -8.42 10.66 -3.46
C HIS A 23 -7.37 11.75 -3.71
N ILE A 24 -6.72 11.74 -4.89
CA ILE A 24 -5.66 12.68 -5.27
C ILE A 24 -6.18 14.11 -5.34
N LYS A 25 -7.45 14.31 -5.73
CA LYS A 25 -8.11 15.63 -5.74
C LYS A 25 -8.04 16.36 -4.39
N ARG A 26 -7.82 15.64 -3.30
CA ARG A 26 -7.73 16.18 -1.94
C ARG A 26 -6.31 16.47 -1.50
N ILE A 27 -5.31 16.11 -2.31
CA ILE A 27 -3.89 16.27 -2.02
C ILE A 27 -3.45 17.63 -2.54
N LYS A 28 -2.77 18.41 -1.68
CA LYS A 28 -2.33 19.77 -2.01
C LYS A 28 -1.21 19.82 -3.05
N HIS A 29 -0.37 18.77 -3.08
CA HIS A 29 0.84 18.70 -3.90
C HIS A 29 0.89 17.37 -4.66
N PRO A 30 -0.04 17.12 -5.61
CA PRO A 30 -0.07 15.88 -6.37
C PRO A 30 1.17 15.67 -7.25
N GLU A 31 1.85 16.76 -7.63
CA GLU A 31 3.10 16.75 -8.39
C GLU A 31 4.27 16.06 -7.66
N MET A 32 4.13 15.84 -6.34
CA MET A 32 5.10 15.09 -5.52
C MET A 32 4.85 13.58 -5.51
N LEU A 33 3.71 13.14 -6.05
CA LEU A 33 3.37 11.73 -6.19
C LEU A 33 3.93 11.18 -7.49
N LEU A 34 4.72 10.13 -7.38
CA LEU A 34 5.22 9.35 -8.49
C LEU A 34 4.54 7.98 -8.46
N ILE A 35 3.78 7.68 -9.50
CA ILE A 35 2.91 6.50 -9.59
C ILE A 35 3.52 5.50 -10.57
N GLU A 36 3.60 4.24 -10.18
CA GLU A 36 4.09 3.19 -11.06
C GLU A 36 3.15 3.01 -12.26
N THR A 37 3.70 2.89 -13.46
CA THR A 37 2.94 2.62 -14.70
C THR A 37 2.02 1.42 -14.51
N GLY A 38 0.75 1.56 -14.90
CA GLY A 38 -0.27 0.53 -14.75
C GLY A 38 -0.84 0.39 -13.33
N TYR A 39 -0.50 1.29 -12.42
CA TYR A 39 -0.89 1.21 -11.01
C TYR A 39 -2.39 1.03 -10.78
N GLY A 40 -3.23 1.69 -11.59
CA GLY A 40 -4.68 1.68 -11.46
C GLY A 40 -5.41 0.58 -12.23
N GLU A 41 -4.75 -0.10 -13.15
CA GLU A 41 -5.38 -0.99 -14.14
C GLU A 41 -6.30 -2.06 -13.50
N VAL A 42 -5.86 -2.67 -12.41
CA VAL A 42 -6.63 -3.70 -11.70
C VAL A 42 -7.95 -3.17 -11.12
N LEU A 43 -8.07 -1.86 -10.95
CA LEU A 43 -9.26 -1.15 -10.47
C LEU A 43 -10.02 -0.43 -11.60
N GLY A 44 -9.54 -0.53 -12.84
CA GLY A 44 -10.16 0.08 -14.02
C GLY A 44 -9.77 1.54 -14.25
N TYR A 45 -8.62 1.99 -13.70
CA TYR A 45 -8.06 3.31 -13.94
C TYR A 45 -6.83 3.22 -14.83
N ASP A 46 -6.73 4.14 -15.79
CA ASP A 46 -5.56 4.30 -16.65
C ASP A 46 -4.54 5.26 -16.02
N ASP A 47 -3.31 5.25 -16.51
CA ASP A 47 -2.26 6.16 -16.08
C ASP A 47 -2.65 7.64 -16.31
N GLU A 48 -3.45 7.93 -17.34
CA GLU A 48 -3.96 9.26 -17.64
C GLU A 48 -4.92 9.79 -16.55
N ASP A 49 -5.68 8.91 -15.88
CA ASP A 49 -6.54 9.29 -14.77
C ASP A 49 -5.75 9.90 -13.61
N TYR A 50 -4.53 9.41 -13.38
CA TYR A 50 -3.62 9.94 -12.35
C TYR A 50 -2.88 11.19 -12.83
N THR A 51 -2.37 11.20 -14.06
CA THR A 51 -1.65 12.37 -14.58
C THR A 51 -2.56 13.58 -14.75
N SER A 52 -3.84 13.37 -15.08
CA SER A 52 -4.85 14.44 -15.13
C SER A 52 -5.11 15.10 -13.77
N GLN A 53 -4.79 14.41 -12.66
CA GLN A 53 -4.85 14.96 -11.30
C GLN A 53 -3.54 15.62 -10.87
N GLY A 54 -2.53 15.70 -11.76
CA GLY A 54 -1.25 16.35 -11.49
C GLY A 54 -0.14 15.43 -10.95
N CYS A 55 -0.39 14.13 -10.87
CA CYS A 55 0.64 13.14 -10.53
C CYS A 55 1.60 12.93 -11.70
N LYS A 56 2.74 12.31 -11.40
CA LYS A 56 3.66 11.80 -12.42
C LYS A 56 3.55 10.28 -12.47
N VAL A 57 3.63 9.72 -13.68
CA VAL A 57 3.71 8.27 -13.88
C VAL A 57 5.11 7.92 -14.37
N ALA A 58 5.69 6.85 -13.84
CA ALA A 58 7.05 6.45 -14.15
C ALA A 58 7.23 4.92 -14.00
N SER A 59 8.39 4.43 -14.41
CA SER A 59 8.76 3.04 -14.21
C SER A 59 8.91 2.71 -12.72
N ARG A 60 8.73 1.43 -12.37
CA ARG A 60 8.98 0.93 -11.00
C ARG A 60 10.34 1.35 -10.47
N GLU A 61 11.39 1.26 -11.29
CA GLU A 61 12.75 1.63 -10.90
C GLU A 61 12.90 3.10 -10.50
N GLU A 62 12.16 3.98 -11.17
CA GLU A 62 12.15 5.41 -10.85
C GLU A 62 11.31 5.69 -9.59
N VAL A 63 10.17 5.01 -9.46
CA VAL A 63 9.28 5.14 -8.29
C VAL A 63 10.00 4.69 -7.02
N LEU A 64 10.78 3.61 -7.06
CA LEU A 64 11.57 3.12 -5.92
C LEU A 64 12.70 4.07 -5.48
N LYS A 65 13.02 5.12 -6.24
CA LYS A 65 13.99 6.16 -5.84
C LYS A 65 13.36 7.30 -5.05
N CYS A 66 12.04 7.29 -4.85
CA CYS A 66 11.37 8.30 -4.04
C CYS A 66 11.80 8.26 -2.57
N ASP A 67 11.65 9.38 -1.87
CA ASP A 67 11.99 9.48 -0.44
C ASP A 67 11.07 8.62 0.45
N VAL A 68 9.82 8.46 0.03
CA VAL A 68 8.81 7.65 0.71
C VAL A 68 8.26 6.64 -0.28
N ILE A 69 8.26 5.36 0.09
CA ILE A 69 7.64 4.29 -0.69
C ILE A 69 6.35 3.86 -0.01
N CYS A 70 5.25 3.93 -0.72
CA CYS A 70 3.92 3.56 -0.23
C CYS A 70 3.40 2.34 -0.99
N ASP A 71 3.17 1.26 -0.24
CA ASP A 71 2.63 0.00 -0.75
C ASP A 71 1.75 -0.65 0.31
N PRO A 72 0.49 -1.04 0.00
CA PRO A 72 -0.38 -1.74 0.93
C PRO A 72 0.22 -3.03 1.52
N LYS A 73 1.20 -3.64 0.86
CA LYS A 73 1.87 -4.88 1.30
C LYS A 73 3.38 -4.75 1.39
N ILE A 74 3.85 -3.59 1.83
CA ILE A 74 5.28 -3.26 1.84
C ILE A 74 6.13 -4.23 2.64
N GLY A 75 5.61 -4.80 3.73
CA GLY A 75 6.33 -5.80 4.51
C GLY A 75 6.63 -7.10 3.76
N ASP A 76 5.81 -7.46 2.79
CA ASP A 76 5.99 -8.65 1.94
C ASP A 76 6.69 -8.32 0.59
N ALA A 77 7.20 -7.09 0.43
CA ALA A 77 7.72 -6.63 -0.85
C ALA A 77 9.13 -7.19 -1.12
N GLU A 78 9.29 -7.76 -2.30
CA GLU A 78 10.57 -8.29 -2.79
C GLU A 78 11.63 -7.20 -3.02
N TYR A 79 11.19 -5.95 -3.18
CA TYR A 79 12.08 -4.82 -3.43
C TYR A 79 12.64 -4.16 -2.17
N LEU A 80 12.30 -4.65 -0.96
CA LEU A 80 12.87 -4.09 0.27
C LEU A 80 14.39 -4.07 0.27
N ASP A 81 15.02 -5.09 -0.30
CA ASP A 81 16.47 -5.22 -0.43
C ASP A 81 17.09 -4.19 -1.41
N LEU A 82 16.27 -3.50 -2.20
CA LEU A 82 16.71 -2.45 -3.13
C LEU A 82 16.63 -1.04 -2.51
N LEU A 83 15.99 -0.91 -1.36
CA LEU A 83 15.83 0.36 -0.67
C LEU A 83 17.04 0.64 0.24
N ASN A 84 17.35 1.91 0.48
CA ASN A 84 18.41 2.32 1.38
C ASN A 84 18.15 3.74 1.92
N GLY A 85 17.76 3.85 3.17
CA GLY A 85 17.49 5.12 3.85
C GLY A 85 16.12 5.74 3.58
N GLN A 86 15.29 5.15 2.73
CA GLN A 86 13.95 5.65 2.46
C GLN A 86 13.00 5.45 3.64
N THR A 87 11.89 6.17 3.58
CA THR A 87 10.73 5.92 4.44
C THR A 87 9.80 4.92 3.76
N ILE A 88 9.38 3.88 4.48
CA ILE A 88 8.37 2.93 4.03
C ILE A 88 7.04 3.19 4.74
N PHE A 89 5.92 3.10 3.99
CA PHE A 89 4.59 3.46 4.44
C PHE A 89 3.56 2.44 3.93
N GLY A 90 3.02 1.59 4.82
CA GLY A 90 2.11 0.51 4.44
C GLY A 90 1.88 -0.48 5.58
N TRP A 91 1.26 -1.64 5.28
CA TRP A 91 1.20 -2.76 6.21
C TRP A 91 2.57 -3.44 6.24
N VAL A 92 3.29 -3.27 7.33
CA VAL A 92 4.71 -3.70 7.47
C VAL A 92 4.84 -5.07 8.12
N HIS A 93 4.07 -5.32 9.19
CA HIS A 93 4.10 -6.58 9.95
C HIS A 93 5.48 -6.94 10.56
N ALA A 94 6.34 -5.95 10.84
CA ALA A 94 7.69 -6.16 11.35
C ALA A 94 7.72 -6.88 12.72
N VAL A 95 6.76 -6.58 13.59
CA VAL A 95 6.65 -7.23 14.92
C VAL A 95 6.41 -8.74 14.82
N GLN A 96 5.77 -9.19 13.74
CA GLN A 96 5.39 -10.58 13.51
C GLN A 96 6.41 -11.35 12.68
N ASN A 97 7.32 -10.64 12.00
CA ASN A 97 8.28 -11.22 11.08
C ASN A 97 9.68 -10.62 11.28
N ARG A 98 10.58 -11.46 11.82
CA ARG A 98 11.96 -11.06 12.11
C ARG A 98 12.73 -10.64 10.86
N ASP A 99 12.53 -11.33 9.75
CA ASP A 99 13.25 -11.05 8.50
C ASP A 99 12.94 -9.64 7.99
N ILE A 100 11.69 -9.19 8.12
CA ILE A 100 11.28 -7.82 7.76
C ILE A 100 11.97 -6.80 8.67
N THR A 101 12.01 -7.08 9.97
CA THR A 101 12.69 -6.21 10.94
C THR A 101 14.19 -6.08 10.63
N ASP A 102 14.84 -7.20 10.36
CA ASP A 102 16.27 -7.23 10.05
C ASP A 102 16.58 -6.44 8.76
N LYS A 103 15.75 -6.56 7.71
CA LYS A 103 15.86 -5.74 6.48
C LYS A 103 15.68 -4.24 6.73
N ILE A 104 14.70 -3.85 7.55
CA ILE A 104 14.49 -2.44 7.91
C ILE A 104 15.73 -1.86 8.56
N ILE A 105 16.36 -2.61 9.46
CA ILE A 105 17.57 -2.19 10.17
C ILE A 105 18.78 -2.17 9.22
N GLU A 106 18.98 -3.23 8.45
CA GLU A 106 20.11 -3.37 7.52
C GLU A 106 20.14 -2.26 6.47
N HIS A 107 18.98 -1.94 5.91
CA HIS A 107 18.84 -0.90 4.88
C HIS A 107 18.56 0.50 5.45
N SER A 108 18.64 0.67 6.79
CA SER A 108 18.44 1.96 7.46
C SER A 108 17.11 2.63 7.11
N LEU A 109 16.04 1.86 6.94
CA LEU A 109 14.73 2.36 6.57
C LEU A 109 14.01 2.99 7.75
N THR A 110 13.24 4.05 7.49
CA THR A 110 12.28 4.60 8.44
C THR A 110 10.90 3.99 8.16
N SER A 111 10.27 3.34 9.14
CA SER A 111 9.00 2.65 8.94
C SER A 111 7.84 3.38 9.61
N PHE A 112 6.76 3.62 8.85
CA PHE A 112 5.45 4.01 9.37
C PHE A 112 4.45 2.91 9.02
N ALA A 113 4.20 2.03 9.98
CA ALA A 113 3.34 0.88 9.82
C ALA A 113 1.87 1.28 9.97
N TRP A 114 1.02 0.94 8.99
CA TRP A 114 -0.41 1.23 9.03
C TRP A 114 -1.12 0.51 10.19
N GLU A 115 -0.62 -0.65 10.61
CA GLU A 115 -1.14 -1.40 11.75
C GLU A 115 -0.99 -0.67 13.09
N ASP A 116 -0.07 0.30 13.17
CA ASP A 116 0.20 1.06 14.39
C ASP A 116 -0.31 2.51 14.32
N MET A 117 -1.09 2.85 13.29
CA MET A 117 -1.63 4.20 13.11
C MET A 117 -2.99 4.36 13.77
N TYR A 118 -3.05 5.26 14.75
CA TYR A 118 -4.28 5.60 15.48
C TYR A 118 -4.54 7.09 15.45
N GLU A 119 -5.80 7.45 15.33
CA GLU A 119 -6.28 8.83 15.40
C GLU A 119 -7.46 8.89 16.38
N PHE A 120 -7.38 9.76 17.38
CA PHE A 120 -8.41 9.91 18.44
C PHE A 120 -8.81 8.57 19.12
N GLY A 121 -7.82 7.69 19.35
CA GLY A 121 -8.05 6.39 19.99
C GLY A 121 -8.65 5.31 19.09
N ARG A 122 -8.86 5.60 17.82
CA ARG A 122 -9.35 4.63 16.82
C ARG A 122 -8.26 4.33 15.79
N HIS A 123 -8.16 3.06 15.39
CA HIS A 123 -7.26 2.65 14.31
C HIS A 123 -7.60 3.39 13.00
N SER A 124 -6.61 4.03 12.37
CA SER A 124 -6.84 4.86 11.17
C SER A 124 -7.39 4.04 9.98
N PHE A 125 -7.00 2.76 9.88
CA PHE A 125 -7.44 1.84 8.84
C PHE A 125 -8.50 0.82 9.34
N TRP A 126 -9.32 1.21 10.32
CA TRP A 126 -10.34 0.35 10.93
C TRP A 126 -11.28 -0.31 9.92
N ARG A 127 -11.61 0.40 8.84
CA ARG A 127 -12.49 -0.10 7.76
C ARG A 127 -11.93 -1.34 7.07
N ASN A 128 -10.62 -1.38 6.85
CA ASN A 128 -9.95 -2.57 6.30
C ASN A 128 -10.10 -3.77 7.24
N ASN A 129 -9.97 -3.57 8.53
CA ASN A 129 -10.08 -4.63 9.54
C ASN A 129 -11.54 -5.13 9.66
N GLU A 130 -12.52 -4.25 9.56
CA GLU A 130 -13.94 -4.58 9.54
C GLU A 130 -14.27 -5.48 8.33
N ILE A 131 -13.90 -5.06 7.11
CA ILE A 131 -14.09 -5.82 5.88
C ILE A 131 -13.38 -7.19 5.94
N ALA A 132 -12.18 -7.24 6.48
CA ALA A 132 -11.44 -8.50 6.65
C ALA A 132 -12.15 -9.46 7.62
N GLY A 133 -12.72 -8.94 8.70
CA GLY A 133 -13.52 -9.72 9.64
C GLY A 133 -14.80 -10.28 9.01
N GLU A 134 -15.55 -9.45 8.29
CA GLU A 134 -16.74 -9.88 7.54
C GLU A 134 -16.40 -10.97 6.52
N ALA A 135 -15.36 -10.76 5.71
CA ALA A 135 -14.89 -11.72 4.71
C ALA A 135 -14.48 -13.06 5.34
N ALA A 136 -13.84 -13.04 6.50
CA ALA A 136 -13.44 -14.24 7.23
C ALA A 136 -14.66 -15.08 7.66
N ILE A 137 -15.75 -14.44 8.12
CA ILE A 137 -16.99 -15.11 8.48
C ILE A 137 -17.64 -15.77 7.26
N PHE A 138 -17.76 -15.04 6.14
CA PHE A 138 -18.28 -15.59 4.90
C PHE A 138 -17.47 -16.79 4.41
N HIS A 139 -16.14 -16.69 4.47
CA HIS A 139 -15.25 -17.77 4.06
C HIS A 139 -15.40 -19.00 4.96
N ALA A 140 -15.53 -18.79 6.27
CA ALA A 140 -15.79 -19.89 7.21
C ALA A 140 -17.11 -20.63 6.87
N TYR A 141 -18.19 -19.88 6.58
CA TYR A 141 -19.44 -20.49 6.15
C TYR A 141 -19.31 -21.29 4.85
N MET A 142 -18.58 -20.75 3.87
CA MET A 142 -18.32 -21.45 2.61
C MET A 142 -17.56 -22.77 2.84
N CYS A 143 -16.53 -22.75 3.68
CA CYS A 143 -15.73 -23.93 4.01
C CYS A 143 -16.54 -25.03 4.72
N HIS A 144 -17.55 -24.64 5.50
CA HIS A 144 -18.46 -25.58 6.17
C HIS A 144 -19.70 -25.97 5.34
N GLY A 145 -19.77 -25.57 4.07
CA GLY A 145 -20.91 -25.86 3.20
C GLY A 145 -22.19 -25.12 3.58
N ILE A 146 -22.10 -24.10 4.42
CA ILE A 146 -23.24 -23.27 4.82
C ILE A 146 -23.24 -22.06 3.89
N PHE A 147 -24.22 -21.99 2.97
CA PHE A 147 -24.42 -20.84 2.12
C PHE A 147 -25.43 -19.91 2.80
N PRO A 148 -25.06 -18.68 3.18
CA PRO A 148 -25.96 -17.75 3.87
C PRO A 148 -27.07 -17.19 2.99
N PHE A 149 -27.05 -17.50 1.69
CA PHE A 149 -28.07 -17.06 0.72
C PHE A 149 -28.63 -18.26 -0.06
N ARG A 150 -29.94 -18.44 0.02
CA ARG A 150 -30.74 -19.19 -0.93
C ARG A 150 -31.50 -18.20 -1.81
#